data_b2364c66b52ab34b64e1f0e095060919
#
_entry.id   b2364c66b52ab34b64e1f0e095060919
#
_cell.length_a   1.000
_cell.length_b   1.000
_cell.length_c   1.000
_cell.angle_alpha   90.00
_cell.angle_beta   90.00
_cell.angle_gamma   90.00
#
_symmetry.space_group_name_H-M   'P 1'
#
loop_
_entity.id
_entity.type
_entity.pdbx_description
1 polymer ?
#
loop_
_entity_poly.entity_id
_entity_poly.type
_entity_poly.pdbx_seq_one_letter_code
_entity_poly.pdbx_strand_id
1 'polypeptide(L)'
;MEHSSYLGSQAAKHFREIHFGGNWTCVNLRDTLAGLTWQQATKQVYACNTIATLTYHIHYFVVVALKVLQGEPLVGNDKHSFDHPPIASQDDWVNFVERTYADAEHFARLLETLPDSIFSEDFDDEKYGSYFRNIHGIIEHAHYHLGQMVIIKKMVLLEELK
;
A
#
# COMPACT_ATOMS: atom_id res chain seq x y z
N MET A 1 -13.65 -22.47 21.04
CA MET A 1 -13.03 -22.69 19.71
C MET A 1 -12.96 -21.31 19.09
N GLU A 2 -11.78 -20.73 19.01
CA GLU A 2 -11.57 -19.51 18.24
C GLU A 2 -11.87 -19.87 16.79
N HIS A 3 -12.95 -19.36 16.23
CA HIS A 3 -13.19 -19.42 14.81
C HIS A 3 -12.14 -18.52 14.16
N SER A 4 -11.05 -19.12 13.69
CA SER A 4 -10.11 -18.44 12.80
C SER A 4 -10.93 -17.86 11.66
N SER A 5 -10.95 -16.54 11.52
CA SER A 5 -11.60 -15.86 10.41
C SER A 5 -10.98 -16.32 9.10
N TYR A 6 -11.75 -17.03 8.28
CA TYR A 6 -11.25 -17.50 6.98
C TYR A 6 -11.04 -16.34 6.00
N LEU A 7 -12.05 -15.47 5.88
CA LEU A 7 -11.99 -14.33 4.96
C LEU A 7 -10.92 -13.32 5.38
N GLY A 8 -10.83 -13.02 6.68
CA GLY A 8 -9.80 -12.14 7.22
C GLY A 8 -8.39 -12.65 6.96
N SER A 9 -8.16 -13.95 7.22
CA SER A 9 -6.87 -14.58 6.97
C SER A 9 -6.50 -14.59 5.48
N GLN A 10 -7.45 -14.86 4.57
CA GLN A 10 -7.21 -14.83 3.12
C GLN A 10 -6.92 -13.41 2.64
N ALA A 11 -7.68 -12.43 3.10
CA ALA A 11 -7.47 -11.02 2.77
C ALA A 11 -6.10 -10.52 3.27
N ALA A 12 -5.74 -10.83 4.51
CA ALA A 12 -4.45 -10.49 5.10
C ALA A 12 -3.29 -11.12 4.33
N LYS A 13 -3.40 -12.40 3.98
CA LYS A 13 -2.41 -13.10 3.17
C LYS A 13 -2.23 -12.40 1.82
N HIS A 14 -3.32 -12.17 1.09
CA HIS A 14 -3.28 -11.53 -0.23
C HIS A 14 -2.68 -10.11 -0.15
N PHE A 15 -3.04 -9.35 0.87
CA PHE A 15 -2.48 -8.02 1.11
C PHE A 15 -0.96 -8.08 1.41
N ARG A 16 -0.51 -9.01 2.26
CA ARG A 16 0.93 -9.21 2.52
C ARG A 16 1.71 -9.60 1.27
N GLU A 17 1.13 -10.45 0.44
CA GLU A 17 1.79 -10.93 -0.77
C GLU A 17 2.11 -9.79 -1.76
N ILE A 18 1.28 -8.74 -1.81
CA ILE A 18 1.57 -7.55 -2.63
C ILE A 18 2.72 -6.74 -2.05
N HIS A 19 2.81 -6.65 -0.72
CA HIS A 19 3.84 -5.87 -0.06
C HIS A 19 5.17 -6.63 0.06
N PHE A 20 5.13 -7.93 0.30
CA PHE A 20 6.29 -8.72 0.73
C PHE A 20 6.64 -9.92 -0.17
N GLY A 21 5.79 -10.26 -1.11
CA GLY A 21 6.01 -11.33 -2.08
C GLY A 21 5.12 -12.55 -1.89
N GLY A 22 5.07 -13.39 -2.91
CA GLY A 22 4.26 -14.60 -2.95
C GLY A 22 2.98 -14.51 -3.79
N ASN A 23 2.67 -13.33 -4.34
CA ASN A 23 1.50 -13.13 -5.20
C ASN A 23 1.68 -13.68 -6.63
N TRP A 24 0.58 -13.78 -7.36
CA TRP A 24 0.53 -14.31 -8.72
C TRP A 24 1.40 -13.56 -9.74
N THR A 25 1.61 -12.26 -9.54
CA THR A 25 2.39 -11.44 -10.48
C THR A 25 3.90 -11.57 -10.28
N CYS A 26 4.33 -12.23 -9.21
CA CYS A 26 5.73 -12.32 -8.78
C CYS A 26 6.41 -10.95 -8.58
N VAL A 27 5.61 -9.88 -8.44
CA VAL A 27 6.08 -8.51 -8.19
C VAL A 27 5.48 -8.02 -6.87
N ASN A 28 6.29 -7.43 -6.03
CA ASN A 28 5.86 -6.90 -4.73
C ASN A 28 6.55 -5.58 -4.43
N LEU A 29 5.98 -4.86 -3.46
CA LEU A 29 6.47 -3.52 -3.11
C LEU A 29 7.90 -3.57 -2.57
N ARG A 30 8.20 -4.51 -1.67
CA ARG A 30 9.52 -4.63 -1.04
C ARG A 30 10.64 -4.81 -2.08
N ASP A 31 10.48 -5.74 -3.00
CA ASP A 31 11.50 -6.01 -4.03
C ASP A 31 11.57 -4.87 -5.05
N THR A 32 10.44 -4.20 -5.31
CA THR A 32 10.41 -3.02 -6.20
C THR A 32 11.17 -1.85 -5.59
N LEU A 33 11.05 -1.61 -4.28
CA LEU A 33 11.74 -0.51 -3.60
C LEU A 33 13.18 -0.86 -3.20
N ALA A 34 13.53 -2.14 -3.17
CA ALA A 34 14.86 -2.59 -2.76
C ALA A 34 15.97 -1.97 -3.62
N GLY A 35 17.00 -1.48 -2.93
CA GLY A 35 18.21 -0.92 -3.55
C GLY A 35 18.04 0.47 -4.19
N LEU A 36 16.85 1.08 -4.11
CA LEU A 36 16.67 2.46 -4.60
C LEU A 36 17.31 3.47 -3.66
N THR A 37 18.06 4.40 -4.25
CA THR A 37 18.47 5.61 -3.55
C THR A 37 17.30 6.60 -3.47
N TRP A 38 17.35 7.53 -2.52
CA TRP A 38 16.32 8.56 -2.41
C TRP A 38 16.24 9.43 -3.69
N GLN A 39 17.37 9.68 -4.36
CA GLN A 39 17.41 10.40 -5.62
C GLN A 39 16.66 9.65 -6.72
N GLN A 40 16.86 8.32 -6.81
CA GLN A 40 16.13 7.48 -7.76
C GLN A 40 14.64 7.43 -7.44
N ALA A 41 14.28 7.31 -6.16
CA ALA A 41 12.89 7.24 -5.73
C ALA A 41 12.13 8.55 -5.97
N THR A 42 12.80 9.71 -5.87
CA THR A 42 12.21 11.05 -6.08
C THR A 42 12.42 11.59 -7.49
N LYS A 43 13.06 10.81 -8.38
CA LYS A 43 13.32 11.24 -9.75
C LYS A 43 12.05 11.27 -10.58
N GLN A 44 11.77 12.42 -11.17
CA GLN A 44 10.67 12.60 -12.14
C GLN A 44 11.08 11.99 -13.49
N VAL A 45 10.24 11.09 -14.01
CA VAL A 45 10.41 10.53 -15.37
C VAL A 45 9.22 10.97 -16.20
N TYR A 46 9.46 11.77 -17.22
CA TYR A 46 8.42 12.41 -18.04
C TYR A 46 7.34 13.09 -17.17
N ALA A 47 6.08 12.86 -17.45
CA ALA A 47 4.93 13.36 -16.68
C ALA A 47 4.41 12.34 -15.64
N CYS A 48 5.16 11.27 -15.37
CA CYS A 48 4.76 10.26 -14.39
C CYS A 48 4.98 10.76 -12.96
N ASN A 49 4.19 10.25 -12.01
CA ASN A 49 4.50 10.38 -10.59
C ASN A 49 5.83 9.69 -10.27
N THR A 50 6.53 10.18 -9.25
CA THR A 50 7.77 9.53 -8.79
C THR A 50 7.46 8.21 -8.04
N ILE A 51 8.46 7.34 -7.88
CA ILE A 51 8.31 6.11 -7.08
C ILE A 51 7.94 6.48 -5.64
N ALA A 52 8.57 7.51 -5.07
CA ALA A 52 8.25 7.98 -3.72
C ALA A 52 6.80 8.44 -3.60
N THR A 53 6.31 9.22 -4.57
CA THR A 53 4.92 9.68 -4.61
C THR A 53 3.94 8.51 -4.69
N LEU A 54 4.20 7.51 -5.54
CA LEU A 54 3.33 6.33 -5.67
C LEU A 54 3.39 5.44 -4.43
N THR A 55 4.55 5.30 -3.80
CA THR A 55 4.68 4.59 -2.52
C THR A 55 3.83 5.27 -1.44
N TYR A 56 3.89 6.60 -1.34
CA TYR A 56 3.08 7.36 -0.40
C TYR A 56 1.58 7.20 -0.70
N HIS A 57 1.19 7.27 -1.97
CA HIS A 57 -0.19 7.13 -2.39
C HIS A 57 -0.78 5.77 -2.02
N ILE A 58 -0.06 4.68 -2.23
CA ILE A 58 -0.46 3.34 -1.76
C ILE A 58 -0.58 3.33 -0.23
N HIS A 59 0.44 3.80 0.46
CA HIS A 59 0.49 3.83 1.93
C HIS A 59 -0.62 4.67 2.56
N TYR A 60 -0.95 5.81 1.95
CA TYR A 60 -2.01 6.70 2.42
C TYR A 60 -3.35 5.98 2.61
N PHE A 61 -3.78 5.21 1.61
CA PHE A 61 -5.04 4.47 1.70
C PHE A 61 -4.99 3.31 2.69
N VAL A 62 -3.83 2.69 2.86
CA VAL A 62 -3.62 1.70 3.92
C VAL A 62 -3.80 2.34 5.29
N VAL A 63 -3.22 3.51 5.53
CA VAL A 63 -3.35 4.25 6.81
C VAL A 63 -4.79 4.70 7.05
N VAL A 64 -5.50 5.18 6.03
CA VAL A 64 -6.92 5.54 6.15
C VAL A 64 -7.75 4.32 6.56
N ALA A 65 -7.56 3.18 5.89
CA ALA A 65 -8.29 1.98 6.23
C ALA A 65 -7.88 1.39 7.59
N LEU A 66 -6.61 1.47 7.95
CA LEU A 66 -6.11 1.06 9.26
C LEU A 66 -6.88 1.76 10.40
N LYS A 67 -7.11 3.07 10.27
CA LYS A 67 -7.90 3.84 11.25
C LYS A 67 -9.33 3.34 11.36
N VAL A 68 -9.97 3.03 10.22
CA VAL A 68 -11.34 2.46 10.23
C VAL A 68 -11.35 1.12 10.96
N LEU A 69 -10.36 0.24 10.71
CA LEU A 69 -10.25 -1.03 11.44
C LEU A 69 -10.01 -0.84 12.95
N GLN A 70 -9.50 0.30 13.36
CA GLN A 70 -9.31 0.70 14.77
C GLN A 70 -10.55 1.38 15.37
N GLY A 71 -11.63 1.53 14.61
CA GLY A 71 -12.89 2.13 15.05
C GLY A 71 -12.95 3.66 14.89
N GLU A 72 -12.01 4.25 14.15
CA GLU A 72 -12.07 5.66 13.78
C GLU A 72 -12.94 5.86 12.51
N PRO A 73 -13.58 7.02 12.33
CA PRO A 73 -14.33 7.32 11.11
C PRO A 73 -13.40 7.37 9.89
N LEU A 74 -13.94 7.04 8.71
CA LEU A 74 -13.21 7.16 7.46
C LEU A 74 -12.97 8.62 7.10
N VAL A 75 -11.74 9.07 7.28
CA VAL A 75 -11.28 10.40 6.91
C VAL A 75 -10.15 10.27 5.91
N GLY A 76 -10.45 10.48 4.63
CA GLY A 76 -9.49 10.46 3.55
C GLY A 76 -9.79 11.52 2.50
N ASN A 77 -8.75 12.05 1.86
CA ASN A 77 -8.89 13.00 0.77
C ASN A 77 -7.84 12.67 -0.30
N ASP A 78 -8.31 12.31 -1.48
CA ASP A 78 -7.46 11.91 -2.60
C ASP A 78 -6.41 12.98 -2.97
N LYS A 79 -6.74 14.27 -2.82
CA LYS A 79 -5.78 15.35 -3.08
C LYS A 79 -4.54 15.28 -2.20
N HIS A 80 -4.67 14.81 -0.96
CA HIS A 80 -3.56 14.68 -0.01
C HIS A 80 -2.81 13.37 -0.13
N SER A 81 -3.32 12.42 -0.89
CA SER A 81 -2.70 11.10 -1.05
C SER A 81 -1.42 11.13 -1.91
N PHE A 82 -1.13 12.26 -2.55
CA PHE A 82 0.09 12.48 -3.34
C PHE A 82 1.08 13.44 -2.66
N ASP A 83 0.70 14.04 -1.54
CA ASP A 83 1.49 15.07 -0.82
C ASP A 83 2.40 14.41 0.23
N HIS A 84 3.40 13.64 -0.20
CA HIS A 84 4.33 13.02 0.73
C HIS A 84 5.24 14.05 1.41
N PRO A 85 5.69 13.81 2.66
CA PRO A 85 6.70 14.63 3.31
C PRO A 85 7.98 14.73 2.47
N PRO A 86 8.75 15.81 2.57
CA PRO A 86 10.01 15.94 1.86
C PRO A 86 10.93 14.75 2.13
N ILE A 87 11.51 14.19 1.06
CA ILE A 87 12.53 13.15 1.11
C ILE A 87 13.80 13.78 0.53
N ALA A 88 14.71 14.19 1.43
CA ALA A 88 15.93 14.93 1.10
C ALA A 88 17.22 14.17 1.44
N SER A 89 17.10 12.98 2.01
CA SER A 89 18.21 12.12 2.37
C SER A 89 17.87 10.64 2.22
N GLN A 90 18.91 9.79 2.23
CA GLN A 90 18.70 8.34 2.24
C GLN A 90 18.01 7.88 3.51
N ASP A 91 18.28 8.52 4.63
CA ASP A 91 17.63 8.19 5.91
C ASP A 91 16.14 8.53 5.87
N ASP A 92 15.74 9.67 5.27
CA ASP A 92 14.32 10.00 5.09
C ASP A 92 13.61 8.93 4.25
N TRP A 93 14.26 8.48 3.18
CA TRP A 93 13.71 7.44 2.30
C TRP A 93 13.57 6.10 3.02
N VAL A 94 14.60 5.66 3.72
CA VAL A 94 14.60 4.40 4.48
C VAL A 94 13.52 4.43 5.56
N ASN A 95 13.46 5.49 6.38
CA ASN A 95 12.45 5.64 7.42
C ASN A 95 11.04 5.64 6.87
N PHE A 96 10.82 6.28 5.72
CA PHE A 96 9.52 6.29 5.05
C PHE A 96 9.11 4.90 4.57
N VAL A 97 10.01 4.15 3.95
CA VAL A 97 9.76 2.78 3.48
C VAL A 97 9.52 1.82 4.65
N GLU A 98 10.30 1.92 5.71
CA GLU A 98 10.13 1.10 6.92
C GLU A 98 8.77 1.34 7.57
N ARG A 99 8.34 2.60 7.67
CA ARG A 99 7.00 2.94 8.17
C ARG A 99 5.91 2.36 7.28
N THR A 100 6.06 2.46 5.96
CA THR A 100 5.12 1.87 5.01
C THR A 100 4.95 0.36 5.24
N TYR A 101 6.04 -0.37 5.48
CA TYR A 101 5.99 -1.80 5.76
C TYR A 101 5.40 -2.11 7.15
N ALA A 102 5.72 -1.32 8.15
CA ALA A 102 5.18 -1.50 9.50
C ALA A 102 3.66 -1.33 9.53
N ASP A 103 3.14 -0.29 8.86
CA ASP A 103 1.70 -0.03 8.77
C ASP A 103 0.98 -1.09 7.91
N ALA A 104 1.61 -1.56 6.83
CA ALA A 104 1.07 -2.66 6.03
C ALA A 104 0.97 -3.96 6.84
N GLU A 105 1.98 -4.31 7.60
CA GLU A 105 1.93 -5.50 8.46
C GLU A 105 0.92 -5.33 9.60
N HIS A 106 0.79 -4.13 10.16
CA HIS A 106 -0.23 -3.84 11.17
C HIS A 106 -1.65 -4.00 10.59
N PHE A 107 -1.89 -3.47 9.38
CA PHE A 107 -3.17 -3.63 8.68
C PHE A 107 -3.49 -5.10 8.45
N ALA A 108 -2.53 -5.89 7.96
CA ALA A 108 -2.72 -7.33 7.75
C ALA A 108 -3.07 -8.07 9.05
N ARG A 109 -2.40 -7.76 10.16
CA ARG A 109 -2.73 -8.37 11.47
C ARG A 109 -4.13 -8.03 11.93
N LEU A 110 -4.61 -6.81 11.73
CA LEU A 110 -5.99 -6.47 12.07
C LEU A 110 -6.99 -7.22 11.20
N LEU A 111 -6.72 -7.37 9.89
CA LEU A 111 -7.57 -8.17 9.01
C LEU A 111 -7.74 -9.61 9.52
N GLU A 112 -6.69 -10.23 10.05
CA GLU A 112 -6.72 -11.59 10.59
C GLU A 112 -7.66 -11.74 11.80
N THR A 113 -7.91 -10.63 12.52
CA THR A 113 -8.80 -10.64 13.70
C THR A 113 -10.26 -10.38 13.37
N LEU A 114 -10.57 -9.96 12.14
CA LEU A 114 -11.95 -9.63 11.75
C LEU A 114 -12.79 -10.90 11.59
N PRO A 115 -14.00 -10.96 12.17
CA PRO A 115 -14.90 -12.07 11.94
C PRO A 115 -15.41 -12.07 10.49
N ASP A 116 -15.67 -13.25 9.91
CA ASP A 116 -16.12 -13.37 8.52
C ASP A 116 -17.41 -12.56 8.23
N SER A 117 -18.29 -12.43 9.23
CA SER A 117 -19.53 -11.67 9.08
C SER A 117 -19.34 -10.21 8.75
N ILE A 118 -18.24 -9.58 9.22
CA ILE A 118 -18.01 -8.14 8.99
C ILE A 118 -17.76 -7.81 7.52
N PHE A 119 -17.29 -8.78 6.74
CA PHE A 119 -16.95 -8.56 5.34
C PHE A 119 -18.16 -8.16 4.48
N SER A 120 -19.38 -8.44 4.93
CA SER A 120 -20.63 -8.00 4.29
C SER A 120 -21.20 -6.70 4.86
N GLU A 121 -20.65 -6.19 5.96
CA GLU A 121 -21.10 -4.94 6.59
C GLU A 121 -20.48 -3.72 5.90
N ASP A 122 -21.08 -2.55 6.08
CA ASP A 122 -20.56 -1.30 5.55
C ASP A 122 -19.23 -0.93 6.23
N PHE A 123 -18.25 -0.51 5.42
CA PHE A 123 -16.90 -0.21 5.90
C PHE A 123 -16.86 0.98 6.86
N ASP A 124 -17.71 1.99 6.64
CA ASP A 124 -17.93 3.15 7.49
C ASP A 124 -19.34 3.69 7.22
N ASP A 125 -19.61 4.09 5.99
CA ASP A 125 -20.89 4.62 5.50
C ASP A 125 -21.29 3.79 4.26
N GLU A 126 -22.60 3.53 4.08
CA GLU A 126 -23.16 2.76 2.95
C GLU A 126 -22.59 3.20 1.58
N LYS A 127 -22.33 4.50 1.41
CA LYS A 127 -21.78 5.05 0.17
C LYS A 127 -20.39 4.49 -0.21
N TYR A 128 -19.63 3.99 0.76
CA TYR A 128 -18.31 3.38 0.51
C TYR A 128 -18.40 1.88 0.25
N GLY A 129 -19.55 1.26 0.56
CA GLY A 129 -19.78 -0.17 0.42
C GLY A 129 -19.11 -1.00 1.52
N SER A 130 -19.11 -2.31 1.34
CA SER A 130 -18.73 -3.27 2.37
C SER A 130 -17.22 -3.30 2.67
N TYR A 131 -16.87 -3.90 3.82
CA TYR A 131 -15.49 -4.26 4.16
C TYR A 131 -14.82 -5.05 3.05
N PHE A 132 -15.51 -6.05 2.49
CA PHE A 132 -14.99 -6.85 1.39
C PHE A 132 -14.55 -5.97 0.21
N ARG A 133 -15.43 -5.09 -0.24
CA ARG A 133 -15.16 -4.18 -1.35
C ARG A 133 -13.94 -3.28 -1.08
N ASN A 134 -13.86 -2.67 0.10
CA ASN A 134 -12.80 -1.72 0.42
C ASN A 134 -11.44 -2.40 0.58
N ILE A 135 -11.39 -3.55 1.26
CA ILE A 135 -10.15 -4.31 1.44
C ILE A 135 -9.63 -4.79 0.07
N HIS A 136 -10.49 -5.35 -0.78
CA HIS A 136 -10.09 -5.74 -2.14
C HIS A 136 -9.71 -4.52 -2.99
N GLY A 137 -10.41 -3.41 -2.87
CA GLY A 137 -10.07 -2.17 -3.56
C GLY A 137 -8.67 -1.65 -3.21
N ILE A 138 -8.25 -1.73 -1.95
CA ILE A 138 -6.89 -1.39 -1.51
C ILE A 138 -5.86 -2.32 -2.16
N ILE A 139 -6.16 -3.61 -2.26
CA ILE A 139 -5.30 -4.61 -2.90
C ILE A 139 -5.15 -4.32 -4.41
N GLU A 140 -6.26 -4.11 -5.11
CA GLU A 140 -6.28 -3.77 -6.54
C GLU A 140 -5.54 -2.46 -6.82
N HIS A 141 -5.77 -1.44 -6.01
CA HIS A 141 -5.12 -0.14 -6.08
C HIS A 141 -3.59 -0.26 -5.91
N ALA A 142 -3.15 -1.04 -4.94
CA ALA A 142 -1.72 -1.30 -4.74
C ALA A 142 -1.10 -2.00 -5.94
N HIS A 143 -1.76 -3.01 -6.52
CA HIS A 143 -1.29 -3.69 -7.74
C HIS A 143 -1.20 -2.74 -8.95
N TYR A 144 -2.20 -1.88 -9.13
CA TYR A 144 -2.20 -0.91 -10.22
C TYR A 144 -0.97 0.02 -10.16
N HIS A 145 -0.70 0.59 -9.00
CA HIS A 145 0.44 1.49 -8.82
C HIS A 145 1.79 0.77 -8.77
N LEU A 146 1.82 -0.45 -8.25
CA LEU A 146 3.03 -1.28 -8.27
C LEU A 146 3.50 -1.56 -9.71
N GLY A 147 2.57 -1.84 -10.63
CA GLY A 147 2.89 -1.97 -12.05
C GLY A 147 3.52 -0.70 -12.64
N GLN A 148 3.01 0.47 -12.29
CA GLN A 148 3.59 1.75 -12.71
C GLN A 148 5.01 1.93 -12.12
N MET A 149 5.20 1.65 -10.83
CA MET A 149 6.50 1.77 -10.15
C MET A 149 7.57 0.88 -10.79
N VAL A 150 7.23 -0.33 -11.19
CA VAL A 150 8.15 -1.25 -11.88
C VAL A 150 8.64 -0.65 -13.19
N ILE A 151 7.75 -0.05 -13.97
CA ILE A 151 8.10 0.61 -15.24
C ILE A 151 8.97 1.84 -14.98
N ILE A 152 8.59 2.70 -14.04
CA ILE A 152 9.34 3.90 -13.69
C ILE A 152 10.73 3.54 -13.17
N LYS A 153 10.86 2.53 -12.30
CA LYS A 153 12.18 2.03 -11.82
C LYS A 153 13.09 1.64 -12.98
N LYS A 154 12.57 0.90 -13.97
CA LYS A 154 13.36 0.54 -15.16
C LYS A 154 13.82 1.77 -15.93
N MET A 155 12.96 2.77 -16.11
CA MET A 155 13.32 4.01 -16.81
C MET A 155 14.38 4.80 -16.05
N VAL A 156 14.22 4.98 -14.72
CA VAL A 156 15.19 5.67 -13.86
C VAL A 156 16.58 5.03 -13.97
N LEU A 157 16.65 3.70 -13.84
CA LEU A 157 17.93 2.98 -13.91
C LEU A 157 18.56 3.01 -15.30
N LEU A 158 17.78 2.98 -16.38
CA LEU A 158 18.28 3.09 -17.76
C LEU A 158 18.85 4.49 -18.08
N GLU A 159 18.32 5.54 -17.46
CA GLU A 159 18.86 6.90 -17.66
C GLU A 159 20.23 7.10 -16.99
N GLU A 160 20.52 6.36 -15.92
CA GLU A 160 21.81 6.41 -15.24
C GLU A 160 22.94 5.68 -15.98
N LEU A 161 22.60 4.86 -16.98
CA LEU A 161 23.57 4.12 -17.81
C LEU A 161 24.01 4.91 -19.04
N LYS A 162 23.47 6.12 -19.27
CA LYS A 162 23.79 7.01 -20.38
C LYS A 162 24.76 8.09 -19.97
#